data_d3db14daf93657c6306d8548de6853dd
#
_entry.id   d3db14daf93657c6306d8548de6853dd
#
_cell.length_a   1.000
_cell.length_b   1.000
_cell.length_c   1.000
_cell.angle_alpha   90.00
_cell.angle_beta   90.00
_cell.angle_gamma   90.00
#
_symmetry.space_group_name_H-M   'P 1'
#
loop_
_entity.id
_entity.type
_entity.pdbx_description
1 polymer ?
#
loop_
_entity_poly.entity_id
_entity_poly.type
_entity_poly.pdbx_seq_one_letter_code
_entity_poly.pdbx_strand_id
1 'polypeptide(L)' 'MFEPKYFSFEINTETQTMLKRAERLKAWLVDNDYKTETSGCFNCVHFEIYIENHERFLKANQAIDRIVCYDMI' A
#
# COMPACT_ATOMS: atom_id res chain seq x y z
N MET A 1 -0.14 -22.62 6.80
CA MET A 1 0.86 -21.76 7.46
C MET A 1 1.25 -20.64 6.53
N PHE A 2 1.31 -19.42 7.03
CA PHE A 2 1.66 -18.27 6.21
C PHE A 2 3.17 -18.19 6.03
N GLU A 3 3.62 -17.97 4.81
CA GLU A 3 5.05 -17.81 4.54
C GLU A 3 5.37 -16.35 4.31
N PRO A 4 6.42 -15.82 4.93
CA PRO A 4 6.83 -14.44 4.69
C PRO A 4 7.15 -14.23 3.22
N LYS A 5 6.66 -13.13 2.66
CA LYS A 5 6.91 -12.84 1.26
C LYS A 5 6.59 -11.38 0.95
N TYR A 6 7.03 -10.95 -0.20
CA TYR A 6 6.68 -9.62 -0.68
C TYR A 6 5.31 -9.66 -1.35
N PHE A 7 4.53 -8.65 -1.07
CA PHE A 7 3.21 -8.48 -1.65
C PHE A 7 3.27 -7.23 -2.51
N SER A 8 2.95 -7.36 -3.79
CA SER A 8 3.10 -6.26 -4.75
C SER A 8 1.76 -5.84 -5.31
N PHE A 9 1.60 -4.55 -5.51
CA PHE A 9 0.40 -4.02 -6.15
C PHE A 9 0.71 -2.65 -6.72
N GLU A 10 -0.18 -2.15 -7.57
CA GLU A 10 -0.02 -0.84 -8.18
C GLU A 10 -1.23 0.02 -7.93
N ILE A 11 -1.02 1.32 -7.79
CA ILE A 11 -2.08 2.29 -7.67
C ILE A 11 -1.98 3.23 -8.85
N ASN A 12 -3.07 3.37 -9.60
CA ASN A 12 -3.13 4.31 -10.71
C ASN A 12 -3.19 5.72 -10.13
N THR A 13 -2.28 6.58 -10.57
CA THR A 13 -2.19 7.93 -10.01
C THR A 13 -2.45 9.00 -11.06
N GLU A 14 -3.35 8.72 -11.99
CA GLU A 14 -3.70 9.70 -13.01
C GLU A 14 -4.38 10.94 -12.44
N THR A 15 -5.03 10.82 -11.31
CA THR A 15 -5.70 11.97 -10.69
C THR A 15 -4.94 12.39 -9.44
N GLN A 16 -5.09 13.66 -9.07
CA GLN A 16 -4.49 14.17 -7.85
C GLN A 16 -5.00 13.44 -6.63
N THR A 17 -6.27 13.09 -6.62
CA THR A 17 -6.86 12.35 -5.52
C THR A 17 -6.16 11.02 -5.31
N MET A 18 -5.94 10.27 -6.38
CA MET A 18 -5.28 8.97 -6.27
C MET A 18 -3.81 9.12 -5.91
N LEU A 19 -3.16 10.16 -6.40
CA LEU A 19 -1.78 10.41 -6.04
C LEU A 19 -1.66 10.65 -4.53
N LYS A 20 -2.56 11.46 -3.97
CA LYS A 20 -2.53 11.72 -2.54
C LYS A 20 -2.85 10.48 -1.73
N ARG A 21 -3.74 9.63 -2.22
CA ARG A 21 -4.04 8.37 -1.54
C ARG A 21 -2.82 7.46 -1.52
N ALA A 22 -2.09 7.41 -2.63
CA ALA A 22 -0.88 6.59 -2.69
C ALA A 22 0.15 7.10 -1.68
N GLU A 23 0.32 8.41 -1.58
CA GLU A 23 1.25 8.99 -0.62
C GLU A 23 0.82 8.71 0.81
N ARG A 24 -0.47 8.79 1.09
CA ARG A 24 -1.00 8.51 2.41
C ARG A 24 -0.80 7.04 2.80
N LEU A 25 -0.99 6.15 1.84
CA LEU A 25 -0.78 4.74 2.08
C LEU A 25 0.69 4.46 2.39
N LYS A 26 1.59 5.07 1.64
CA LYS A 26 3.01 4.87 1.90
C LYS A 26 3.37 5.34 3.30
N ALA A 27 2.86 6.51 3.71
CA ALA A 27 3.14 7.03 5.05
C ALA A 27 2.61 6.08 6.12
N TRP A 28 1.40 5.54 5.92
CA TRP A 28 0.82 4.61 6.88
C TRP A 28 1.67 3.35 7.01
N LEU A 29 2.14 2.83 5.89
CA LEU A 29 2.96 1.62 5.90
C LEU A 29 4.28 1.85 6.64
N VAL A 30 4.92 2.98 6.38
CA VAL A 30 6.18 3.29 7.06
C VAL A 30 5.94 3.50 8.54
N ASP A 31 4.87 4.21 8.90
CA ASP A 31 4.57 4.47 10.31
C ASP A 31 4.24 3.21 11.08
N ASN A 32 3.79 2.18 10.41
CA ASN A 32 3.44 0.92 11.05
C ASN A 32 4.51 -0.14 10.86
N ASP A 33 5.72 0.30 10.51
CA ASP A 33 6.89 -0.59 10.44
C ASP A 33 6.80 -1.68 9.39
N TYR A 34 6.15 -1.40 8.28
CA TYR A 34 6.20 -2.30 7.15
C TYR A 34 7.40 -1.93 6.28
N LYS A 35 8.18 -2.94 5.91
CA LYS A 35 9.27 -2.73 4.98
C LYS A 35 8.65 -2.53 3.61
N THR A 36 8.74 -1.32 3.10
CA THR A 36 8.01 -0.90 1.91
C THR A 36 8.95 -0.29 0.89
N GLU A 37 8.79 -0.69 -0.36
CA GLU A 37 9.49 -0.07 -1.46
C GLU A 37 8.47 0.41 -2.47
N THR A 38 8.73 1.57 -3.05
CA THR A 38 7.83 2.11 -4.07
C THR A 38 8.65 2.54 -5.27
N SER A 39 8.06 2.41 -6.44
CA SER A 39 8.65 2.95 -7.65
C SER A 39 7.54 3.55 -8.48
N GLY A 40 7.80 4.73 -9.04
CA GLY A 40 6.82 5.43 -9.84
C GLY A 40 7.03 5.16 -11.30
N CYS A 41 5.94 5.13 -12.04
CA CYS A 41 5.99 5.15 -13.48
C CYS A 41 5.12 6.30 -13.92
N PHE A 42 4.77 6.36 -15.20
CA PHE A 42 4.14 7.55 -15.71
C PHE A 42 2.83 7.87 -15.02
N ASN A 43 1.94 6.91 -14.90
CA ASN A 43 0.62 7.14 -14.30
C ASN A 43 0.34 6.17 -13.17
N CYS A 44 1.35 5.62 -12.53
CA CYS A 44 1.10 4.67 -11.46
C CYS A 44 2.25 4.65 -10.47
N VAL A 45 1.97 4.10 -9.29
CA VAL A 45 2.99 3.85 -8.28
C VAL A 45 2.92 2.37 -7.94
N HIS A 46 4.04 1.70 -8.07
CA HIS A 46 4.15 0.29 -7.73
C HIS A 46 4.62 0.17 -6.29
N PHE A 47 3.91 -0.63 -5.50
CA PHE A 47 4.26 -0.87 -4.10
C PHE A 47 4.73 -2.29 -3.93
N GLU A 48 5.73 -2.47 -3.08
CA GLU A 48 6.19 -3.78 -2.69
C GLU A 48 6.34 -3.77 -1.18
N ILE A 49 5.61 -4.64 -0.49
CA ILE A 49 5.56 -4.66 0.97
C ILE A 49 5.97 -6.04 1.45
N TYR A 50 6.86 -6.08 2.42
CA TYR A 50 7.25 -7.35 3.02
C TYR A 50 6.24 -7.73 4.09
N ILE A 51 5.64 -8.91 3.97
CA ILE A 51 4.62 -9.40 4.89
C ILE A 51 5.19 -10.59 5.66
N GLU A 52 5.30 -10.44 6.97
CA GLU A 52 5.92 -11.45 7.81
C GLU A 52 4.96 -12.55 8.25
N ASN A 53 3.70 -12.21 8.43
CA ASN A 53 2.73 -13.19 8.90
C ASN A 53 1.33 -12.78 8.48
N HIS A 54 0.37 -13.66 8.77
CA HIS A 54 -1.00 -13.46 8.31
C HIS A 54 -1.65 -12.23 8.94
N GLU A 55 -1.37 -11.98 10.21
CA GLU A 55 -1.93 -10.83 10.90
C GLU A 55 -1.48 -9.52 10.26
N ARG A 56 -0.20 -9.42 9.91
CA ARG A 56 0.33 -8.25 9.24
C ARG A 56 -0.29 -8.09 7.86
N PHE A 57 -0.52 -9.20 7.17
CA PHE A 57 -1.16 -9.16 5.88
C PHE A 57 -2.59 -8.59 5.98
N LEU A 58 -3.36 -9.07 6.95
CA LEU A 58 -4.72 -8.58 7.12
C LEU A 58 -4.75 -7.09 7.45
N LYS A 59 -3.84 -6.67 8.32
CA LYS A 59 -3.78 -5.27 8.71
C LYS A 59 -3.42 -4.37 7.52
N ALA A 60 -2.45 -4.79 6.72
CA ALA A 60 -2.06 -4.03 5.53
C ALA A 60 -3.21 -4.00 4.52
N ASN A 61 -3.88 -5.12 4.33
CA ASN A 61 -4.97 -5.19 3.39
C ASN A 61 -6.12 -4.27 3.80
N GLN A 62 -6.42 -4.21 5.08
CA GLN A 62 -7.45 -3.31 5.58
C GLN A 62 -7.07 -1.85 5.37
N ALA A 63 -5.80 -1.52 5.55
CA ALA A 63 -5.34 -0.15 5.33
C ALA A 63 -5.42 0.24 3.87
N ILE A 64 -5.03 -0.67 2.98
CA ILE A 64 -5.12 -0.41 1.54
C ILE A 64 -6.58 -0.14 1.18
N ASP A 65 -7.47 -0.98 1.66
CA ASP A 65 -8.88 -0.85 1.35
C ASP A 65 -9.42 0.47 1.86
N ARG A 66 -9.11 0.83 3.11
CA ARG A 66 -9.61 2.05 3.72
C ARG A 66 -9.05 3.30 3.06
N ILE A 67 -7.75 3.30 2.81
CA ILE A 67 -7.09 4.51 2.32
C ILE A 67 -7.29 4.69 0.83
N VAL A 68 -7.26 3.61 0.07
CA VAL A 68 -7.31 3.69 -1.39
C VAL A 68 -8.73 3.58 -1.90
N CYS A 69 -9.51 2.69 -1.34
CA CYS A 69 -10.84 2.40 -1.89
C CYS A 69 -11.96 3.18 -1.23
N TYR A 70 -11.85 3.44 0.08
CA TYR A 70 -12.94 4.10 0.78
C TYR A 70 -12.65 5.50 1.24
N ASP A 71 -11.55 6.04 0.85
CA ASP A 71 -11.17 7.31 1.36
C ASP A 71 -11.93 8.41 0.70
N MET A 72 -13.16 8.29 0.57
CA MET A 72 -13.87 9.26 -0.03
C MET A 72 -14.51 10.17 0.81
N ILE A 73 -14.54 9.95 1.95
CA ILE A 73 -15.34 10.83 2.73
C ILE A 73 -14.59 11.68 3.69
#